data_d4d479f4139262e084eddf8df60d6c91
#
_entry.id   d4d479f4139262e084eddf8df60d6c91
#
_cell.length_a   1.000
_cell.length_b   1.000
_cell.length_c   1.000
_cell.angle_alpha   90.00
_cell.angle_beta   90.00
_cell.angle_gamma   90.00
#
_symmetry.space_group_name_H-M   'P 1'
#
loop_
_entity.id
_entity.type
_entity.pdbx_description
1 polymer ?
#
loop_
_entity_poly.entity_id
_entity_poly.type
_entity_poly.pdbx_seq_one_letter_code
_entity_poly.pdbx_strand_id
1 'polypeptide(L)'
;MSSTNFNLHDIEFQRIRAILAKMQNELRAQLVLLISRSGQPIVISGPAENIDCTALASLAAANLAATDGLANIVGEREFSVLVHQGSRRSLFISDLLNEELAAF
;
A
#
# COMPACT_ATOMS: atom_id res chain seq x y z
N MET A 1 25.44 -12.17 19.94
CA MET A 1 25.47 -11.54 19.35
C MET A 1 24.48 -10.97 18.64
N SER A 2 23.57 -11.28 18.74
CA SER A 2 22.59 -10.90 17.95
C SER A 2 22.17 -9.49 17.98
N SER A 3 22.33 -8.85 19.05
CA SER A 3 21.97 -7.44 19.09
C SER A 3 22.81 -6.64 18.12
N THR A 4 23.97 -7.13 17.81
CA THR A 4 24.80 -6.44 16.84
C THR A 4 24.25 -6.57 15.43
N ASN A 5 23.26 -7.42 15.22
CA ASN A 5 22.65 -7.55 13.92
C ASN A 5 21.52 -6.54 13.70
N PHE A 6 21.22 -5.73 14.68
CA PHE A 6 20.24 -4.69 14.52
C PHE A 6 20.81 -3.62 13.58
N ASN A 7 20.17 -3.37 12.46
CA ASN A 7 20.72 -2.52 11.42
C ASN A 7 19.72 -1.46 10.96
N LEU A 8 20.12 -0.67 9.97
CA LEU A 8 19.30 0.41 9.47
C LEU A 8 17.99 -0.07 8.87
N HIS A 9 18.00 -1.25 8.25
CA HIS A 9 16.77 -1.80 7.69
C HIS A 9 15.73 -2.03 8.77
N ASP A 10 16.16 -2.55 9.92
CA ASP A 10 15.23 -2.80 11.02
C ASP A 10 14.65 -1.49 11.55
N ILE A 11 15.48 -0.47 11.66
CA ILE A 11 15.05 0.84 12.13
C ILE A 11 14.08 1.47 11.15
N GLU A 12 14.41 1.42 9.88
CA GLU A 12 13.57 1.97 8.83
C GLU A 12 12.23 1.25 8.76
N PHE A 13 12.26 -0.08 8.88
CA PHE A 13 11.06 -0.88 8.86
C PHE A 13 10.14 -0.50 10.02
N GLN A 14 10.71 -0.30 11.20
CA GLN A 14 9.93 0.10 12.37
C GLN A 14 9.31 1.47 12.18
N ARG A 15 10.03 2.39 11.56
CA ARG A 15 9.51 3.72 11.27
C ARG A 15 8.35 3.65 10.29
N ILE A 16 8.49 2.84 9.26
CA ILE A 16 7.41 2.66 8.27
C ILE A 16 6.18 2.07 8.95
N ARG A 17 6.36 1.08 9.79
CA ARG A 17 5.24 0.50 10.52
C ARG A 17 4.53 1.54 11.38
N ALA A 18 5.28 2.39 12.04
CA ALA A 18 4.72 3.44 12.86
C ALA A 18 3.94 4.45 12.03
N ILE A 19 4.45 4.81 10.87
CA ILE A 19 3.77 5.72 9.95
C ILE A 19 2.47 5.12 9.47
N LEU A 20 2.48 3.85 9.08
CA LEU A 20 1.27 3.18 8.61
C LEU A 20 0.22 3.06 9.71
N ALA A 21 0.66 2.78 10.93
CA ALA A 21 -0.27 2.71 12.06
C ALA A 21 -0.92 4.06 12.31
N LYS A 22 -0.15 5.13 12.20
CA LYS A 22 -0.68 6.48 12.35
C LYS A 22 -1.67 6.81 11.24
N MET A 23 -1.33 6.46 10.00
CA MET A 23 -2.23 6.66 8.88
C MET A 23 -3.53 5.88 9.06
N GLN A 24 -3.42 4.64 9.47
CA GLN A 24 -4.59 3.81 9.72
C GLN A 24 -5.54 4.50 10.70
N ASN A 25 -4.98 5.02 11.78
CA ASN A 25 -5.74 5.68 12.82
C ASN A 25 -6.37 6.97 12.31
N GLU A 26 -5.59 7.81 11.64
CA GLU A 26 -6.06 9.10 11.17
C GLU A 26 -7.11 8.97 10.06
N LEU A 27 -6.93 8.00 9.17
CA LEU A 27 -7.88 7.75 8.09
C LEU A 27 -9.06 6.91 8.54
N ARG A 28 -9.00 6.35 9.73
CA ARG A 28 -9.99 5.40 10.23
C ARG A 28 -10.14 4.21 9.29
N ALA A 29 -9.02 3.79 8.71
CA ALA A 29 -9.00 2.65 7.83
C ALA A 29 -8.96 1.36 8.63
N GLN A 30 -9.57 0.31 8.13
CA GLN A 30 -9.48 -0.98 8.77
C GLN A 30 -8.11 -1.58 8.58
N LEU A 31 -7.52 -1.34 7.42
CA LEU A 31 -6.26 -1.97 7.04
C LEU A 31 -5.50 -1.04 6.12
N VAL A 32 -4.20 -0.93 6.33
CA VAL A 32 -3.31 -0.17 5.46
C VAL A 32 -2.13 -1.06 5.11
N LEU A 33 -1.81 -1.11 3.83
CA LEU A 33 -0.69 -1.91 3.34
C LEU A 33 0.27 -1.04 2.55
N LEU A 34 1.55 -1.28 2.74
CA LEU A 34 2.58 -0.78 1.83
C LEU A 34 2.94 -1.93 0.90
N ILE A 35 2.90 -1.68 -0.38
CA ILE A 35 3.02 -2.71 -1.41
C ILE A 35 4.13 -2.34 -2.37
N SER A 36 4.93 -3.32 -2.78
CA SER A 36 5.93 -3.08 -3.81
C SER A 36 5.27 -3.03 -5.19
N ARG A 37 5.90 -2.37 -6.13
CA ARG A 37 5.38 -2.33 -7.50
C ARG A 37 5.34 -3.70 -8.16
N SER A 38 6.11 -4.64 -7.64
CA SER A 38 6.06 -6.02 -8.13
C SER A 38 4.87 -6.80 -7.57
N GLY A 39 4.08 -6.18 -6.69
CA GLY A 39 2.86 -6.79 -6.21
C GLY A 39 3.01 -7.62 -4.95
N GLN A 40 3.93 -7.24 -4.09
CA GLN A 40 4.15 -7.94 -2.83
C GLN A 40 3.87 -7.01 -1.65
N PRO A 41 3.20 -7.49 -0.61
CA PRO A 41 3.02 -6.68 0.58
C PRO A 41 4.34 -6.54 1.33
N ILE A 42 4.67 -5.32 1.75
CA ILE A 42 5.89 -5.03 2.50
C ILE A 42 5.57 -4.85 3.97
N VAL A 43 4.58 -4.03 4.28
CA VAL A 43 4.14 -3.76 5.64
C VAL A 43 2.62 -3.78 5.66
N ILE A 44 2.07 -4.38 6.70
CA ILE A 44 0.62 -4.45 6.90
C ILE A 44 0.30 -3.89 8.27
N SER A 45 -0.65 -2.95 8.34
CA SER A 45 -1.12 -2.39 9.59
C SER A 45 -2.63 -2.58 9.68
N GLY A 46 -3.05 -3.29 10.71
CA GLY A 46 -4.45 -3.59 10.95
C GLY A 46 -4.76 -5.07 10.88
N PRO A 47 -5.99 -5.47 11.23
CA PRO A 47 -6.37 -6.88 11.22
C PRO A 47 -6.56 -7.38 9.79
N ALA A 48 -5.82 -8.40 9.41
CA ALA A 48 -5.80 -8.91 8.05
C ALA A 48 -6.18 -10.38 7.95
N GLU A 49 -6.75 -10.96 9.00
CA GLU A 49 -7.03 -12.39 9.03
C GLU A 49 -7.96 -12.86 7.93
N ASN A 50 -8.89 -12.01 7.55
CA ASN A 50 -9.88 -12.39 6.55
C ASN A 50 -9.58 -11.77 5.19
N ILE A 51 -8.39 -11.29 4.98
CA ILE A 51 -7.99 -10.63 3.74
C ILE A 51 -6.76 -11.32 3.17
N ASP A 52 -6.84 -11.74 1.93
CA ASP A 52 -5.69 -12.27 1.22
C ASP A 52 -4.81 -11.10 0.77
N CYS A 53 -3.89 -10.70 1.63
CA CYS A 53 -3.05 -9.53 1.36
C CYS A 53 -2.11 -9.74 0.18
N THR A 54 -1.70 -10.97 -0.07
CA THR A 54 -0.86 -11.26 -1.23
C THR A 54 -1.62 -11.03 -2.52
N ALA A 55 -2.84 -11.54 -2.60
CA ALA A 55 -3.68 -11.33 -3.77
C ALA A 55 -4.04 -9.86 -3.92
N LEU A 56 -4.35 -9.18 -2.82
CA LEU A 56 -4.67 -7.76 -2.86
C LEU A 56 -3.50 -6.94 -3.38
N ALA A 57 -2.29 -7.23 -2.92
CA ALA A 57 -1.09 -6.53 -3.36
C ALA A 57 -0.83 -6.73 -4.85
N SER A 58 -0.98 -7.96 -5.33
CA SER A 58 -0.78 -8.26 -6.75
C SER A 58 -1.78 -7.52 -7.62
N LEU A 59 -3.04 -7.54 -7.23
CA LEU A 59 -4.09 -6.89 -8.02
C LEU A 59 -3.98 -5.37 -7.94
N ALA A 60 -3.59 -4.82 -6.80
CA ALA A 60 -3.39 -3.39 -6.66
C ALA A 60 -2.26 -2.91 -7.57
N ALA A 61 -1.16 -3.63 -7.60
CA ALA A 61 -0.04 -3.29 -8.47
C ALA A 61 -0.43 -3.34 -9.93
N ALA A 62 -1.17 -4.38 -10.33
CA ALA A 62 -1.65 -4.51 -11.71
C ALA A 62 -2.63 -3.40 -12.06
N ASN A 63 -3.47 -3.01 -11.12
CA ASN A 63 -4.43 -1.94 -11.30
C ASN A 63 -3.73 -0.61 -11.55
N LEU A 64 -2.71 -0.33 -10.76
CA LEU A 64 -1.95 0.91 -10.94
C LEU A 64 -1.22 0.93 -12.28
N ALA A 65 -0.63 -0.19 -12.68
CA ALA A 65 0.04 -0.29 -13.98
C ALA A 65 -0.94 -0.03 -15.13
N ALA A 66 -2.14 -0.59 -15.04
CA ALA A 66 -3.17 -0.35 -16.05
C ALA A 66 -3.59 1.12 -16.05
N THR A 67 -3.68 1.74 -14.89
CA THR A 67 -4.06 3.14 -14.75
C THR A 67 -3.01 4.06 -15.35
N ASP A 68 -1.73 3.71 -15.23
CA ASP A 68 -0.67 4.47 -15.87
C ASP A 68 -0.84 4.48 -17.38
N GLY A 69 -1.29 3.36 -17.94
CA GLY A 69 -1.59 3.29 -19.37
C GLY A 69 -2.75 4.20 -19.76
N LEU A 70 -3.79 4.23 -18.92
CA LEU A 70 -4.93 5.14 -19.16
C LEU A 70 -4.50 6.60 -19.10
N ALA A 71 -3.68 6.94 -18.11
CA ALA A 71 -3.18 8.30 -17.97
C ALA A 71 -2.44 8.74 -19.23
N ASN A 72 -1.62 7.85 -19.76
CA ASN A 72 -0.85 8.14 -20.94
C ASN A 72 -1.74 8.44 -22.14
N ILE A 73 -2.85 7.71 -22.29
CA ILE A 73 -3.79 7.91 -23.39
C ILE A 73 -4.44 9.28 -23.34
N VAL A 74 -4.78 9.76 -22.13
CA VAL A 74 -5.48 11.04 -21.98
C VAL A 74 -4.53 12.21 -21.77
N GLY A 75 -3.23 11.98 -21.88
CA GLY A 75 -2.25 13.05 -21.79
C GLY A 75 -1.87 13.45 -20.37
N GLU A 76 -2.18 12.61 -19.41
CA GLU A 76 -1.76 12.83 -18.03
C GLU A 76 -0.47 12.09 -17.74
N ARG A 77 0.33 12.62 -16.79
CA ARG A 77 1.52 11.91 -16.37
C ARG A 77 1.18 10.67 -15.61
N GLU A 78 0.27 10.82 -14.67
CA GLU A 78 -0.16 9.73 -13.81
C GLU A 78 -1.42 10.14 -13.06
N PHE A 79 -2.14 9.16 -12.58
CA PHE A 79 -3.21 9.39 -11.62
C PHE A 79 -2.67 9.04 -10.25
N SER A 80 -2.73 9.97 -9.31
CA SER A 80 -2.10 9.79 -8.00
C SER A 80 -2.90 8.94 -7.04
N VAL A 81 -4.20 8.84 -7.22
CA VAL A 81 -5.06 8.09 -6.33
C VAL A 81 -6.11 7.35 -7.13
N LEU A 82 -6.29 6.08 -6.82
CA LEU A 82 -7.36 5.25 -7.37
C LEU A 82 -8.34 4.94 -6.26
N VAL A 83 -9.62 5.07 -6.55
CA VAL A 83 -10.66 4.79 -5.58
C VAL A 83 -11.62 3.77 -6.15
N HIS A 84 -11.83 2.68 -5.39
CA HIS A 84 -12.84 1.69 -5.69
C HIS A 84 -13.88 1.74 -4.59
N GLN A 85 -15.06 2.20 -4.93
CA GLN A 85 -16.10 2.40 -3.93
C GLN A 85 -17.12 1.28 -4.00
N GLY A 86 -17.20 0.51 -2.93
CA GLY A 86 -18.17 -0.55 -2.81
C GLY A 86 -19.34 -0.14 -1.93
N SER A 87 -20.29 -1.02 -1.80
CA SER A 87 -21.47 -0.75 -0.96
C SER A 87 -21.12 -0.76 0.53
N ARG A 88 -20.09 -1.49 0.92
CA ARG A 88 -19.71 -1.63 2.33
C ARG A 88 -18.30 -1.13 2.61
N ARG A 89 -17.44 -1.18 1.64
CA ARG A 89 -16.03 -0.81 1.80
C ARG A 89 -15.55 -0.04 0.60
N SER A 90 -14.56 0.78 0.82
CA SER A 90 -13.86 1.48 -0.25
C SER A 90 -12.40 1.16 -0.18
N LEU A 91 -11.76 1.07 -1.32
CA LEU A 91 -10.34 0.80 -1.43
C LEU A 91 -9.66 1.98 -2.10
N PHE A 92 -8.63 2.52 -1.45
CA PHE A 92 -7.85 3.62 -1.98
C PHE A 92 -6.45 3.12 -2.27
N ILE A 93 -5.94 3.39 -3.46
CA ILE A 93 -4.59 3.02 -3.85
C ILE A 93 -3.86 4.29 -4.25
N SER A 94 -2.71 4.52 -3.66
CA SER A 94 -1.90 5.70 -3.96
C SER A 94 -0.47 5.29 -4.27
N ASP A 95 0.09 5.89 -5.30
CA ASP A 95 1.48 5.65 -5.68
C ASP A 95 2.39 6.50 -4.80
N LEU A 96 3.41 5.86 -4.21
CA LEU A 96 4.37 6.55 -3.37
C LEU A 96 5.75 6.31 -3.97
N LEU A 97 6.18 7.21 -4.83
CA LEU A 97 7.46 7.07 -5.51
C LEU A 97 7.52 5.71 -6.21
N ASN A 98 8.31 4.77 -5.68
CA ASN A 98 8.44 3.44 -6.25
C ASN A 98 7.61 2.40 -5.53
N GLU A 99 6.82 2.82 -4.55
CA GLU A 99 6.00 1.92 -3.76
C GLU A 99 4.55 2.33 -3.86
N GLU A 100 3.67 1.42 -3.53
CA GLU A 100 2.24 1.67 -3.60
C GLU A 100 1.63 1.52 -2.22
N LEU A 101 0.61 2.31 -1.96
CA LEU A 101 -0.14 2.24 -0.72
C LEU A 101 -1.57 1.84 -1.02
N ALA A 102 -2.06 0.84 -0.32
CA ALA A 102 -3.45 0.45 -0.38
C ALA A 102 -4.07 0.60 1.00
N ALA A 103 -5.26 1.20 1.06
CA ALA A 103 -5.96 1.42 2.31
C ALA A 103 -7.46 1.24 2.13
N PHE A 104 -8.11 0.69 3.15
CA PHE A 104 -9.56 0.59 3.16
C PHE A 104 -10.13 0.36 4.56
#